data_1bbb21985cf1334e5657f9eb33055bb7
#
_entry.id   1bbb21985cf1334e5657f9eb33055bb7
#
_cell.length_a   1.000
_cell.length_b   1.000
_cell.length_c   1.000
_cell.angle_alpha   90.00
_cell.angle_beta   90.00
_cell.angle_gamma   90.00
#
_symmetry.space_group_name_H-M   'P 1'
#
loop_
_entity.id
_entity.type
_entity.pdbx_description
1 polymer ?
#
loop_
_entity_poly.entity_id
_entity_poly.type
_entity_poly.pdbx_seq_one_letter_code
_entity_poly.pdbx_strand_id
1 'polypeptide(L)'
;MANTLKAVWSLVPSLARLARGTVAEGHRRRPEKLLELYDGEFCPFCRYVRETLTELDLDVLVYPVPKQGNRYRNRVQELSGKTAVPVLHDPNTGATVPDSQAIAAYLYEQYGIEGKKPRSRLLSLSVLATALRGRSG
;
A
#
# COMPACT_ATOMS: atom_id res chain seq x y z
N MET A 1 -29.02 -9.02 -0.02
CA MET A 1 -28.07 -10.12 -0.29
C MET A 1 -26.80 -9.67 -1.04
N ALA A 2 -26.89 -8.86 -2.10
CA ALA A 2 -25.70 -8.41 -2.84
C ALA A 2 -24.68 -7.61 -1.98
N ASN A 3 -25.12 -6.86 -0.99
CA ASN A 3 -24.24 -6.08 -0.14
C ASN A 3 -23.47 -6.92 0.90
N THR A 4 -24.07 -8.01 1.37
CA THR A 4 -23.45 -8.93 2.34
C THR A 4 -22.32 -9.73 1.70
N LEU A 5 -22.50 -10.15 0.46
CA LEU A 5 -21.47 -10.84 -0.32
C LEU A 5 -20.27 -9.93 -0.61
N LYS A 6 -20.51 -8.66 -0.96
CA LYS A 6 -19.44 -7.67 -1.17
C LYS A 6 -18.68 -7.37 0.12
N ALA A 7 -19.37 -7.30 1.25
CA ALA A 7 -18.73 -7.12 2.56
C ALA A 7 -17.85 -8.32 2.94
N VAL A 8 -18.30 -9.54 2.70
CA VAL A 8 -17.53 -10.77 2.93
C VAL A 8 -16.29 -10.81 2.03
N TRP A 9 -16.43 -10.43 0.76
CA TRP A 9 -15.30 -10.35 -0.17
C TRP A 9 -14.26 -9.30 0.22
N SER A 10 -14.66 -8.21 0.86
CA SER A 10 -13.73 -7.20 1.38
C SER A 10 -12.96 -7.67 2.62
N LEU A 11 -13.51 -8.62 3.36
CA LEU A 11 -12.86 -9.21 4.54
C LEU A 11 -11.81 -10.28 4.19
N VAL A 12 -11.97 -10.97 3.06
CA VAL A 12 -11.05 -12.04 2.64
C VAL A 12 -9.59 -11.54 2.52
N PRO A 13 -9.29 -10.41 1.87
CA PRO A 13 -7.93 -9.89 1.85
C PRO A 13 -7.39 -9.52 3.23
N SER A 14 -8.25 -9.04 4.13
CA SER A 14 -7.87 -8.68 5.50
C SER A 14 -7.55 -9.91 6.35
N LEU A 15 -8.34 -10.98 6.21
CA LEU A 15 -8.09 -12.27 6.85
C LEU A 15 -6.83 -12.93 6.29
N ALA A 16 -6.64 -12.90 4.96
CA ALA A 16 -5.46 -13.43 4.30
C ALA A 16 -4.15 -12.76 4.77
N ARG A 17 -4.23 -11.50 5.18
CA ARG A 17 -3.10 -10.76 5.73
C ARG A 17 -3.03 -10.81 7.27
N LEU A 18 -3.77 -11.71 7.93
CA LEU A 18 -3.77 -11.88 9.38
C LEU A 18 -4.03 -10.56 10.14
N ALA A 19 -4.99 -9.76 9.67
CA ALA A 19 -5.34 -8.46 10.23
C ALA A 19 -4.15 -7.47 10.31
N ARG A 20 -3.16 -7.59 9.41
CA ARG A 20 -2.08 -6.62 9.29
C ARG A 20 -2.65 -5.23 9.04
N GLY A 21 -1.98 -4.22 9.54
CA GLY A 21 -2.49 -2.85 9.49
C GLY A 21 -3.54 -2.54 10.58
N THR A 22 -3.77 -3.47 11.52
CA THR A 22 -4.59 -3.22 12.72
C THR A 22 -3.75 -2.88 13.95
N VAL A 23 -2.44 -3.09 13.87
CA VAL A 23 -1.50 -2.83 14.97
C VAL A 23 -0.40 -1.93 14.45
N ALA A 24 -0.21 -0.79 15.08
CA ALA A 24 0.93 0.08 14.83
C ALA A 24 2.15 -0.42 15.60
N GLU A 25 3.27 -0.58 14.92
CA GLU A 25 4.56 -0.88 15.54
C GLU A 25 5.33 0.40 15.89
N GLY A 26 4.96 1.52 15.26
CA GLY A 26 5.57 2.83 15.46
C GLY A 26 6.70 3.15 14.48
N HIS A 27 7.28 4.31 14.65
CA HIS A 27 8.31 4.88 13.80
C HIS A 27 9.48 5.42 14.64
N ARG A 28 10.66 5.47 14.03
CA ARG A 28 11.86 6.08 14.63
C ARG A 28 11.80 7.61 14.60
N ARG A 29 11.32 8.15 13.49
CA ARG A 29 11.09 9.58 13.31
C ARG A 29 9.84 9.82 12.47
N ARG A 30 9.19 10.95 12.69
CA ARG A 30 8.04 11.38 11.91
C ARG A 30 8.49 12.31 10.78
N PRO A 31 7.95 12.17 9.56
CA PRO A 31 8.20 13.15 8.50
C PRO A 31 7.69 14.54 8.91
N GLU A 32 8.46 15.58 8.59
CA GLU A 32 8.03 16.97 8.85
C GLU A 32 6.92 17.41 7.90
N LYS A 33 7.03 16.98 6.62
CA LYS A 33 6.02 17.20 5.59
C LYS A 33 5.30 15.88 5.34
N LEU A 34 3.99 15.94 5.10
CA LEU A 34 3.21 14.77 4.78
C LEU A 34 3.78 14.04 3.57
N LEU A 35 3.88 12.75 3.68
CA LEU A 35 4.16 11.86 2.55
C LEU A 35 3.00 11.92 1.57
N GLU A 36 3.26 11.79 0.28
CA GLU A 36 2.26 11.80 -0.78
C GLU A 36 2.16 10.41 -1.41
N LEU A 37 1.00 9.80 -1.32
CA LEU A 37 0.72 8.49 -1.91
C LEU A 37 -0.28 8.62 -3.05
N TYR A 38 0.14 8.24 -4.25
CA TYR A 38 -0.75 8.08 -5.40
C TYR A 38 -1.28 6.65 -5.40
N ASP A 39 -2.59 6.50 -5.21
CA ASP A 39 -3.24 5.26 -4.78
C ASP A 39 -4.47 4.93 -5.64
N GLY A 40 -4.73 3.65 -5.82
CA GLY A 40 -5.95 3.13 -6.44
C GLY A 40 -6.69 2.20 -5.48
N GLU A 41 -7.98 2.41 -5.27
CA GLU A 41 -8.77 1.69 -4.27
C GLU A 41 -8.81 0.17 -4.51
N PHE A 42 -8.92 -0.27 -5.75
CA PHE A 42 -8.92 -1.70 -6.09
C PHE A 42 -7.53 -2.32 -6.27
N CYS A 43 -6.49 -1.56 -5.98
CA CYS A 43 -5.13 -2.02 -6.16
C CYS A 43 -4.62 -2.76 -4.91
N PRO A 44 -4.36 -4.08 -4.97
CA PRO A 44 -3.84 -4.82 -3.83
C PRO A 44 -2.43 -4.38 -3.43
N PHE A 45 -1.66 -3.86 -4.36
CA PHE A 45 -0.32 -3.31 -4.11
C PHE A 45 -0.38 -1.98 -3.36
N CYS A 46 -1.34 -1.13 -3.68
CA CYS A 46 -1.62 0.10 -2.94
C CYS A 46 -2.03 -0.20 -1.49
N ARG A 47 -2.86 -1.22 -1.30
CA ARG A 47 -3.26 -1.69 0.02
C ARG A 47 -2.06 -2.10 0.86
N TYR A 48 -1.11 -2.82 0.28
CA TYR A 48 0.12 -3.21 0.98
C TYR A 48 0.91 -2.00 1.48
N VAL A 49 1.00 -0.93 0.69
CA VAL A 49 1.63 0.33 1.10
C VAL A 49 0.87 0.99 2.24
N ARG A 50 -0.47 1.06 2.16
CA ARG A 50 -1.29 1.63 3.24
C ARG A 50 -1.16 0.84 4.54
N GLU A 51 -1.05 -0.48 4.48
CA GLU A 51 -0.78 -1.30 5.66
C GLU A 51 0.60 -1.01 6.25
N THR A 52 1.62 -0.85 5.42
CA THR A 52 2.97 -0.46 5.87
C THR A 52 2.97 0.90 6.57
N LEU A 53 2.27 1.89 6.01
CA LEU A 53 2.10 3.20 6.63
C LEU A 53 1.39 3.11 7.99
N THR A 54 0.38 2.26 8.09
CA THR A 54 -0.34 2.01 9.35
C THR A 54 0.55 1.30 10.38
N GLU A 55 1.32 0.30 9.95
CA GLU A 55 2.29 -0.39 10.84
C GLU A 55 3.33 0.57 11.40
N LEU A 56 3.78 1.53 10.59
CA LEU A 56 4.73 2.55 11.00
C LEU A 56 4.10 3.78 11.69
N ASP A 57 2.77 3.82 11.79
CA ASP A 57 2.01 4.95 12.36
C ASP A 57 2.37 6.29 11.69
N LEU A 58 2.41 6.31 10.36
CA LEU A 58 2.77 7.46 9.55
C LEU A 58 1.56 8.07 8.87
N ASP A 59 1.43 9.39 8.99
CA ASP A 59 0.44 10.16 8.26
C ASP A 59 0.81 10.26 6.78
N VAL A 60 -0.20 10.26 5.91
CA VAL A 60 0.00 10.33 4.46
C VAL A 60 -1.13 11.10 3.79
N LEU A 61 -0.79 11.90 2.80
CA LEU A 61 -1.73 12.53 1.89
C LEU A 61 -1.97 11.62 0.70
N VAL A 62 -3.21 11.18 0.50
CA VAL A 62 -3.57 10.24 -0.56
C VAL A 62 -4.18 10.97 -1.75
N TYR A 63 -3.60 10.77 -2.93
CA TYR A 63 -4.14 11.24 -4.20
C TYR A 63 -4.78 10.07 -4.95
N PRO A 64 -6.10 10.08 -5.15
CA PRO A 64 -6.79 8.97 -5.81
C PRO A 64 -6.47 8.92 -7.32
N VAL A 65 -6.09 7.74 -7.79
CA VAL A 65 -5.82 7.47 -9.20
C VAL A 65 -6.74 6.35 -9.67
N PRO A 66 -7.99 6.66 -10.05
CA PRO A 66 -8.93 5.66 -10.52
C PRO A 66 -8.49 5.05 -11.86
N LYS A 67 -9.00 3.87 -12.20
CA LYS A 67 -8.73 3.24 -13.50
C LYS A 67 -9.13 4.12 -14.68
N GLN A 68 -10.25 4.82 -14.54
CA GLN A 68 -10.73 5.80 -15.52
C GLN A 68 -10.70 7.18 -14.89
N GLY A 69 -9.86 8.04 -15.38
CA GLY A 69 -9.66 9.40 -14.89
C GLY A 69 -8.20 9.81 -14.96
N ASN A 70 -7.96 11.04 -15.35
CA ASN A 70 -6.62 11.52 -15.69
C ASN A 70 -6.06 12.54 -14.70
N ARG A 71 -6.85 12.98 -13.72
CA ARG A 71 -6.46 14.11 -12.83
C ARG A 71 -5.05 13.94 -12.26
N TYR A 72 -4.75 12.79 -11.67
CA TYR A 72 -3.45 12.53 -11.07
C TYR A 72 -2.60 11.53 -11.85
N ARG A 73 -3.14 10.88 -12.88
CA ARG A 73 -2.40 9.92 -13.69
C ARG A 73 -1.24 10.56 -14.44
N ASN A 74 -1.43 11.76 -14.98
CA ASN A 74 -0.36 12.53 -15.60
C ASN A 74 0.73 12.86 -14.58
N ARG A 75 0.34 13.23 -13.35
CA ARG A 75 1.30 13.51 -12.28
C ARG A 75 2.09 12.27 -11.88
N VAL A 76 1.46 11.11 -11.82
CA VAL A 76 2.14 9.82 -11.58
C VAL A 76 3.17 9.56 -12.67
N GLN A 77 2.82 9.79 -13.93
CA GLN A 77 3.74 9.62 -15.05
C GLN A 77 4.92 10.61 -15.01
N GLU A 78 4.67 11.86 -14.67
CA GLU A 78 5.73 12.87 -14.49
C GLU A 78 6.71 12.47 -13.38
N LEU A 79 6.19 11.98 -12.24
CA LEU A 79 6.98 11.63 -11.09
C LEU A 79 7.76 10.32 -11.26
N SER A 80 7.15 9.30 -11.85
CA SER A 80 7.69 7.92 -11.86
C SER A 80 8.08 7.41 -13.26
N GLY A 81 7.73 8.13 -14.31
CA GLY A 81 7.88 7.68 -15.70
C GLY A 81 6.88 6.58 -16.10
N LYS A 82 5.97 6.20 -15.22
CA LYS A 82 4.95 5.16 -15.44
C LYS A 82 3.58 5.65 -15.01
N THR A 83 2.53 5.03 -15.53
CA THR A 83 1.13 5.33 -15.13
C THR A 83 0.59 4.40 -14.05
N ALA A 84 1.40 3.44 -13.59
CA ALA A 84 1.02 2.46 -12.58
C ALA A 84 1.10 3.02 -11.16
N VAL A 85 0.19 2.57 -10.32
CA VAL A 85 0.16 2.84 -8.88
C VAL A 85 0.48 1.56 -8.09
N PRO A 86 1.01 1.65 -6.87
CA PRO A 86 1.26 2.85 -6.07
C PRO A 86 2.54 3.59 -6.46
N VAL A 87 2.56 4.89 -6.22
CA VAL A 87 3.77 5.73 -6.24
C VAL A 87 3.78 6.57 -4.95
N LEU A 88 4.88 6.55 -4.24
CA LEU A 88 5.11 7.41 -3.09
C LEU A 88 6.06 8.54 -3.48
N HIS A 89 5.70 9.76 -3.14
CA HIS A 89 6.59 10.91 -3.17
C HIS A 89 6.84 11.41 -1.74
N ASP A 90 8.09 11.55 -1.40
CA ASP A 90 8.51 12.06 -0.09
C ASP A 90 9.09 13.47 -0.25
N PRO A 91 8.33 14.52 0.12
CA PRO A 91 8.81 15.89 0.00
C PRO A 91 9.93 16.24 1.02
N ASN A 92 10.17 15.39 2.02
CA ASN A 92 11.24 15.61 3.01
C ASN A 92 12.63 15.28 2.44
N THR A 93 12.68 14.28 1.54
CA THR A 93 13.92 13.83 0.90
C THR A 93 13.97 14.16 -0.60
N GLY A 94 12.83 14.50 -1.21
CA GLY A 94 12.66 14.64 -2.66
C GLY A 94 12.57 13.31 -3.39
N ALA A 95 12.56 12.18 -2.70
CA ALA A 95 12.50 10.86 -3.31
C ALA A 95 11.11 10.57 -3.91
N THR A 96 11.10 9.92 -5.06
CA THR A 96 9.91 9.33 -5.66
C THR A 96 10.15 7.85 -5.85
N VAL A 97 9.29 7.03 -5.24
CA VAL A 97 9.46 5.59 -5.20
C VAL A 97 8.25 4.92 -5.84
N PRO A 98 8.40 4.33 -7.02
CA PRO A 98 7.40 3.45 -7.61
C PRO A 98 7.54 2.04 -7.03
N ASP A 99 6.50 1.22 -7.18
CA ASP A 99 6.42 -0.15 -6.71
C ASP A 99 6.25 -0.32 -5.20
N SER A 100 5.30 -1.17 -4.84
CA SER A 100 4.86 -1.35 -3.46
C SER A 100 5.92 -1.94 -2.53
N GLN A 101 6.79 -2.82 -3.03
CA GLN A 101 7.88 -3.40 -2.22
C GLN A 101 9.00 -2.39 -1.99
N ALA A 102 9.34 -1.65 -3.02
CA ALA A 102 10.32 -0.57 -2.92
C ALA A 102 9.84 0.52 -1.97
N ILE A 103 8.55 0.89 -2.04
CA ILE A 103 7.94 1.85 -1.10
C ILE A 103 8.02 1.34 0.34
N ALA A 104 7.64 0.09 0.58
CA ALA A 104 7.70 -0.49 1.92
C ALA A 104 9.14 -0.51 2.46
N ALA A 105 10.11 -0.92 1.66
CA ALA A 105 11.51 -0.90 2.03
C ALA A 105 11.99 0.51 2.36
N TYR A 106 11.66 1.48 1.51
CA TYR A 106 11.99 2.90 1.71
C TYR A 106 11.40 3.44 3.02
N LEU A 107 10.12 3.19 3.29
CA LEU A 107 9.45 3.65 4.50
C LEU A 107 10.09 3.09 5.77
N TYR A 108 10.43 1.80 5.77
CA TYR A 108 11.14 1.19 6.90
C TYR A 108 12.55 1.73 7.08
N GLU A 109 13.28 1.95 5.99
CA GLU A 109 14.64 2.50 6.04
C GLU A 109 14.64 3.94 6.55
N GLN A 110 13.74 4.79 6.04
CA GLN A 110 13.72 6.21 6.39
C GLN A 110 13.07 6.48 7.75
N TYR A 111 11.99 5.79 8.07
CA TYR A 111 11.12 6.11 9.20
C TYR A 111 10.94 4.97 10.20
N GLY A 112 11.20 3.74 9.81
CA GLY A 112 11.01 2.56 10.63
C GLY A 112 11.97 2.46 11.82
N ILE A 113 11.60 1.60 12.78
CA ILE A 113 12.47 1.28 13.92
C ILE A 113 13.67 0.48 13.42
N GLU A 114 14.84 0.84 13.92
CA GLU A 114 16.10 0.21 13.54
C GLU A 114 16.06 -1.33 13.72
N GLY A 115 16.54 -2.06 12.73
CA GLY A 115 16.54 -3.51 12.71
C GLY A 115 15.23 -4.16 12.27
N LYS A 116 14.14 -3.41 12.14
CA LYS A 116 12.87 -3.90 11.58
C LYS A 116 12.84 -3.77 10.06
N LYS A 117 12.21 -4.74 9.42
CA LYS A 117 12.04 -4.79 7.96
C LYS A 117 10.56 -4.97 7.60
N PRO A 118 10.15 -4.51 6.42
CA PRO A 118 8.78 -4.71 5.96
C PRO A 118 8.44 -6.19 5.89
N ARG A 119 7.23 -6.54 6.26
CA ARG A 119 6.73 -7.89 6.14
C ARG A 119 6.55 -8.27 4.65
N SER A 120 6.84 -9.51 4.31
CA SER A 120 6.78 -9.96 2.93
C SER A 120 5.39 -9.83 2.30
N ARG A 121 5.33 -9.27 1.10
CA ARG A 121 4.12 -9.22 0.26
C ARG A 121 3.69 -10.61 -0.22
N LEU A 122 4.62 -11.55 -0.35
CA LEU A 122 4.39 -12.87 -0.93
C LEU A 122 3.37 -13.71 -0.17
N LEU A 123 3.26 -13.56 1.15
CA LEU A 123 2.25 -14.24 1.95
C LEU A 123 0.81 -13.85 1.58
N SER A 124 0.59 -12.62 1.13
CA SER A 124 -0.74 -12.16 0.74
C SER A 124 -1.17 -12.64 -0.65
N LEU A 125 -0.22 -12.76 -1.58
CA LEU A 125 -0.49 -13.21 -2.95
C LEU A 125 -0.64 -14.73 -3.04
N SER A 126 0.13 -15.51 -2.27
CA SER A 126 -0.01 -16.97 -2.21
C SER A 126 -1.32 -17.40 -1.58
N VAL A 127 -1.79 -16.73 -0.54
CA VAL A 127 -3.09 -17.01 0.08
C VAL A 127 -4.23 -16.64 -0.85
N LEU A 128 -4.15 -15.53 -1.59
CA LEU A 128 -5.12 -15.17 -2.63
C LEU A 128 -5.13 -16.18 -3.78
N ALA A 129 -3.98 -16.64 -4.24
CA ALA A 129 -3.87 -17.66 -5.28
C ALA A 129 -4.43 -19.00 -4.81
N THR A 130 -4.23 -19.38 -3.55
CA THR A 130 -4.79 -20.60 -2.97
C THR A 130 -6.31 -20.52 -2.80
N ALA A 131 -6.82 -19.39 -2.36
CA ALA A 131 -8.27 -19.15 -2.24
C ALA A 131 -8.98 -19.16 -3.60
N LEU A 132 -8.31 -18.71 -4.67
CA LEU A 132 -8.85 -18.75 -6.03
C LEU A 132 -8.76 -20.15 -6.66
N ARG A 133 -7.73 -20.95 -6.33
CA ARG A 133 -7.60 -22.35 -6.81
C ARG A 133 -8.57 -23.32 -6.16
N GLY A 134 -8.98 -23.09 -4.93
CA GLY A 134 -9.95 -23.93 -4.23
C GLY A 134 -11.39 -23.87 -4.77
N ARG A 135 -11.62 -23.09 -5.83
CA ARG A 135 -12.96 -22.88 -6.45
C ARG A 135 -13.16 -23.57 -7.79
N SER A 136 -12.16 -24.25 -8.31
CA SER A 136 -12.23 -25.00 -9.58
C SER A 136 -12.28 -26.53 -9.38
N GLY A 137 -12.94 -26.94 -8.29
CA GLY A 137 -13.26 -28.33 -8.02
C GLY A 137 -14.71 -28.51 -7.70
#